data_b38c9403a6b4f9d8421a4079fef6ba07
#
_entry.id   b38c9403a6b4f9d8421a4079fef6ba07
#
_cell.length_a   1.000
_cell.length_b   1.000
_cell.length_c   1.000
_cell.angle_alpha   90.00
_cell.angle_beta   90.00
_cell.angle_gamma   90.00
#
_symmetry.space_group_name_H-M   'P 1'
#
loop_
_entity.id
_entity.type
_entity.pdbx_description
1 polymer ?
#
loop_
_entity_poly.entity_id
_entity_poly.type
_entity_poly.pdbx_seq_one_letter_code
_entity_poly.pdbx_strand_id
1 'polypeptide(L)'
;MIERFLKQTHFTSEEDYREHLHFIVPENFNFAYDVMDEWAKIAPDKVALLWTSERGEEVKTTFLQFKEETDRTAAYFLSLGIGRGDKVMLILKRHYQWWLSMMALCKIGAVAIPATHMLTANDIVYRNQRASVKAIICANDEYITTQITKAMADSPTVEVRVAVNSLAQKDREVPEGFHDWYAEWDKAPAFVRPEMANTNDDTMLMYFTSGTSGEPKMVAHDYLYALGHLITGVYWHNLDEHSIHLTVADTGWGKAVWGKLYGQWFAGATVFVFDHEKFTAEKIMRVMEKYHVTSFCAPPTIYRFMIQEDFKKYDLSALRYCTTAGEALEPAVFQRFYQLTGIKMMEGFGQTETCMTLGTFPWIEPKPGSMGKPNPQYDVKLLRPDGSECEDGEKGEICIDTSKGKPLGLFKGYYRDPELTEKAWHDNLYYTGDLAWRDEDGYYWFVGRADDVIKSSGYRIGPFEVESAMMTHPAVVECAVTGVPDEVRGMVVKATVVLSNEWKEKAGDALIKELQNHVKRVTAPYKYPRVIEFVDELPKTISGKIRRVEIRERDKK
;
A
#
# COMPACT_ATOMS: atom_id res chain seq x y z
N MET A 1 4.78 22.12 12.54
CA MET A 1 5.57 21.23 11.65
C MET A 1 5.14 21.36 10.18
N ILE A 2 3.85 21.16 9.89
CA ILE A 2 3.35 21.15 8.50
C ILE A 2 3.37 22.54 7.83
N GLU A 3 3.37 23.64 8.59
CA GLU A 3 3.52 25.03 8.11
C GLU A 3 4.84 25.28 7.39
N ARG A 4 5.82 24.39 7.57
CA ARG A 4 7.11 24.46 6.85
C ARG A 4 6.97 24.01 5.40
N PHE A 5 5.90 23.27 5.09
CA PHE A 5 5.71 22.57 3.81
C PHE A 5 4.43 22.96 3.08
N LEU A 6 3.52 23.66 3.74
CA LEU A 6 2.27 24.14 3.15
C LEU A 6 2.05 25.63 3.46
N LYS A 7 1.53 26.36 2.47
CA LYS A 7 1.16 27.78 2.66
C LYS A 7 -0.07 27.94 3.54
N GLN A 8 -1.03 27.02 3.44
CA GLN A 8 -2.20 26.91 4.30
C GLN A 8 -2.29 25.50 4.84
N THR A 9 -2.60 25.34 6.12
CA THR A 9 -2.58 24.05 6.81
C THR A 9 -3.95 23.62 7.34
N HIS A 10 -4.93 24.52 7.29
CA HIS A 10 -6.29 24.22 7.70
C HIS A 10 -7.26 24.53 6.56
N PHE A 11 -8.09 23.55 6.21
CA PHE A 11 -9.08 23.65 5.15
C PHE A 11 -10.46 23.35 5.73
N THR A 12 -11.47 24.11 5.30
CA THR A 12 -12.83 24.03 5.84
C THR A 12 -13.82 23.38 4.88
N SER A 13 -13.44 23.25 3.59
CA SER A 13 -14.28 22.67 2.55
C SER A 13 -13.42 22.07 1.44
N GLU A 14 -14.05 21.31 0.56
CA GLU A 14 -13.42 20.79 -0.67
C GLU A 14 -12.90 21.91 -1.56
N GLU A 15 -13.67 22.99 -1.72
CA GLU A 15 -13.31 24.15 -2.53
C GLU A 15 -12.09 24.87 -1.97
N ASP A 16 -12.11 25.17 -0.65
CA ASP A 16 -10.99 25.77 0.08
C ASP A 16 -9.72 24.93 -0.06
N TYR A 17 -9.83 23.62 0.08
CA TYR A 17 -8.71 22.69 -0.10
C TYR A 17 -8.16 22.69 -1.52
N ARG A 18 -9.04 22.67 -2.54
CA ARG A 18 -8.65 22.66 -3.95
C ARG A 18 -7.96 23.96 -4.35
N GLU A 19 -8.43 25.10 -3.88
CA GLU A 19 -7.89 26.42 -4.25
C GLU A 19 -6.59 26.75 -3.53
N HIS A 20 -6.42 26.31 -2.29
CA HIS A 20 -5.35 26.79 -1.41
C HIS A 20 -4.30 25.74 -1.05
N LEU A 21 -4.41 24.52 -1.55
CA LEU A 21 -3.34 23.52 -1.37
C LEU A 21 -2.11 23.93 -2.19
N HIS A 22 -1.14 24.53 -1.51
CA HIS A 22 0.13 24.91 -2.11
C HIS A 22 1.30 24.42 -1.26
N PHE A 23 2.14 23.58 -1.86
CA PHE A 23 3.35 23.10 -1.22
C PHE A 23 4.47 24.15 -1.20
N ILE A 24 5.23 24.18 -0.12
CA ILE A 24 6.53 24.81 0.00
C ILE A 24 7.54 23.67 -0.09
N VAL A 25 8.26 23.59 -1.21
CA VAL A 25 9.22 22.52 -1.47
C VAL A 25 10.63 23.00 -1.09
N PRO A 26 11.25 22.41 -0.04
CA PRO A 26 12.62 22.74 0.31
C PRO A 26 13.62 22.32 -0.78
N GLU A 27 14.72 23.02 -0.87
CA GLU A 27 15.88 22.56 -1.62
C GLU A 27 16.51 21.37 -0.88
N ASN A 28 16.80 20.30 -1.62
CA ASN A 28 17.40 19.08 -1.07
C ASN A 28 16.63 18.50 0.14
N PHE A 29 15.31 18.46 0.02
CA PHE A 29 14.44 17.91 1.07
C PHE A 29 14.89 16.50 1.48
N ASN A 30 14.98 16.28 2.79
CA ASN A 30 15.29 14.99 3.38
C ASN A 30 14.37 14.74 4.57
N PHE A 31 13.44 13.80 4.42
CA PHE A 31 12.42 13.53 5.42
C PHE A 31 13.00 13.24 6.82
N ALA A 32 14.11 12.52 6.90
CA ALA A 32 14.72 12.16 8.18
C ALA A 32 15.26 13.41 8.90
N TYR A 33 15.85 14.37 8.17
CA TYR A 33 16.38 15.60 8.76
C TYR A 33 15.31 16.67 8.94
N ASP A 34 14.46 16.88 7.90
CA ASP A 34 13.52 18.01 7.87
C ASP A 34 12.24 17.76 8.65
N VAL A 35 11.94 16.49 8.96
CA VAL A 35 10.74 16.10 9.72
C VAL A 35 11.10 15.39 11.02
N MET A 36 11.80 14.27 10.96
CA MET A 36 12.06 13.46 12.15
C MET A 36 12.98 14.15 13.15
N ASP A 37 14.13 14.68 12.67
CA ASP A 37 15.08 15.39 13.54
C ASP A 37 14.49 16.71 14.06
N GLU A 38 13.59 17.34 13.30
CA GLU A 38 12.89 18.53 13.77
C GLU A 38 11.85 18.20 14.87
N TRP A 39 11.11 17.08 14.75
CA TRP A 39 10.25 16.62 15.84
C TRP A 39 11.05 16.29 17.10
N ALA A 40 12.25 15.70 16.97
CA ALA A 40 13.15 15.46 18.11
C ALA A 40 13.56 16.74 18.85
N LYS A 41 13.57 17.90 18.16
CA LYS A 41 13.81 19.23 18.78
C LYS A 41 12.54 19.83 19.38
N ILE A 42 11.41 19.73 18.66
CA ILE A 42 10.13 20.38 19.04
C ILE A 42 9.46 19.63 20.19
N ALA A 43 9.44 18.30 20.12
CA ALA A 43 8.74 17.43 21.07
C ALA A 43 9.56 16.17 21.37
N PRO A 44 10.72 16.28 22.04
CA PRO A 44 11.69 15.18 22.23
C PRO A 44 11.09 13.98 22.94
N ASP A 45 10.21 14.18 23.91
CA ASP A 45 9.63 13.12 24.75
C ASP A 45 8.35 12.50 24.17
N LYS A 46 7.88 13.03 23.04
CA LYS A 46 6.69 12.52 22.37
C LYS A 46 6.98 11.20 21.69
N VAL A 47 6.04 10.23 21.80
CA VAL A 47 6.18 8.91 21.20
C VAL A 47 6.07 9.00 19.67
N ALA A 48 7.13 8.62 18.99
CA ALA A 48 7.17 8.52 17.54
C ALA A 48 6.70 7.14 17.05
N LEU A 49 7.15 6.08 17.72
CA LEU A 49 6.86 4.69 17.36
C LEU A 49 6.48 3.90 18.62
N LEU A 50 5.37 3.18 18.52
CA LEU A 50 4.93 2.19 19.48
C LEU A 50 4.75 0.85 18.76
N TRP A 51 5.68 -0.06 19.01
CA TRP A 51 5.69 -1.40 18.42
C TRP A 51 5.37 -2.43 19.49
N THR A 52 4.53 -3.41 19.16
CA THR A 52 4.26 -4.56 20.03
C THR A 52 4.15 -5.83 19.21
N SER A 53 4.55 -6.96 19.80
CA SER A 53 4.38 -8.29 19.21
C SER A 53 3.21 -9.04 19.83
N GLU A 54 2.75 -10.10 19.14
CA GLU A 54 1.75 -11.01 19.68
C GLU A 54 2.25 -11.82 20.91
N ARG A 55 3.57 -11.79 21.17
CA ARG A 55 4.20 -12.38 22.36
C ARG A 55 4.21 -11.43 23.55
N GLY A 56 3.71 -10.18 23.38
CA GLY A 56 3.66 -9.16 24.41
C GLY A 56 4.94 -8.34 24.58
N GLU A 57 5.90 -8.48 23.66
CA GLU A 57 7.05 -7.59 23.61
C GLU A 57 6.60 -6.18 23.21
N GLU A 58 7.28 -5.15 23.72
CA GLU A 58 6.93 -3.76 23.46
C GLU A 58 8.19 -2.91 23.26
N VAL A 59 8.18 -2.06 22.24
CA VAL A 59 9.16 -0.99 22.03
C VAL A 59 8.41 0.32 21.89
N LYS A 60 8.70 1.23 22.81
CA LYS A 60 8.14 2.59 22.79
C LYS A 60 9.29 3.57 22.67
N THR A 61 9.36 4.24 21.52
CA THR A 61 10.47 5.14 21.19
C THR A 61 9.95 6.56 21.01
N THR A 62 10.53 7.52 21.74
CA THR A 62 10.23 8.94 21.56
C THR A 62 10.90 9.48 20.30
N PHE A 63 10.53 10.69 19.83
CA PHE A 63 11.19 11.30 18.67
C PHE A 63 12.68 11.50 18.89
N LEU A 64 13.10 11.89 20.10
CA LEU A 64 14.54 12.04 20.40
C LEU A 64 15.25 10.69 20.37
N GLN A 65 14.73 9.68 21.06
CA GLN A 65 15.30 8.33 21.06
C GLN A 65 15.35 7.74 19.65
N PHE A 66 14.27 7.91 18.88
CA PHE A 66 14.19 7.44 17.50
C PHE A 66 15.24 8.11 16.60
N LYS A 67 15.46 9.42 16.77
CA LYS A 67 16.55 10.15 16.09
C LYS A 67 17.92 9.56 16.45
N GLU A 68 18.20 9.36 17.74
CA GLU A 68 19.49 8.83 18.21
C GLU A 68 19.74 7.42 17.69
N GLU A 69 18.73 6.55 17.73
CA GLU A 69 18.80 5.18 17.19
C GLU A 69 18.96 5.19 15.65
N THR A 70 18.30 6.12 14.97
CA THR A 70 18.44 6.30 13.51
C THR A 70 19.83 6.80 13.14
N ASP A 71 20.40 7.74 13.90
CA ASP A 71 21.77 8.22 13.70
C ASP A 71 22.78 7.08 13.87
N ARG A 72 22.62 6.27 14.91
CA ARG A 72 23.44 5.07 15.13
C ARG A 72 23.29 4.06 13.99
N THR A 73 22.07 3.84 13.51
CA THR A 73 21.82 2.95 12.37
C THR A 73 22.47 3.46 11.09
N ALA A 74 22.43 4.78 10.85
CA ALA A 74 23.11 5.41 9.72
C ALA A 74 24.62 5.25 9.80
N ALA A 75 25.22 5.48 10.98
CA ALA A 75 26.64 5.24 11.22
C ALA A 75 27.05 3.77 11.04
N TYR A 76 26.20 2.84 11.50
CA TYR A 76 26.40 1.42 11.29
C TYR A 76 26.41 1.06 9.80
N PHE A 77 25.44 1.54 9.03
CA PHE A 77 25.40 1.28 7.58
C PHE A 77 26.60 1.88 6.85
N LEU A 78 27.02 3.10 7.21
CA LEU A 78 28.25 3.69 6.67
C LEU A 78 29.48 2.85 7.00
N SER A 79 29.59 2.27 8.20
CA SER A 79 30.70 1.39 8.60
C SER A 79 30.75 0.08 7.81
N LEU A 80 29.62 -0.36 7.27
CA LEU A 80 29.50 -1.50 6.35
C LEU A 80 29.75 -1.12 4.88
N GLY A 81 30.13 0.14 4.61
CA GLY A 81 30.39 0.63 3.26
C GLY A 81 29.13 0.98 2.45
N ILE A 82 27.96 1.09 3.10
CA ILE A 82 26.72 1.51 2.45
C ILE A 82 26.70 3.06 2.43
N GLY A 83 26.48 3.65 1.27
CA GLY A 83 26.48 5.11 1.10
C GLY A 83 25.48 5.59 0.06
N ARG A 84 25.62 6.87 -0.33
CA ARG A 84 24.72 7.53 -1.28
C ARG A 84 24.57 6.76 -2.59
N GLY A 85 23.34 6.51 -3.01
CA GLY A 85 22.99 5.81 -4.25
C GLY A 85 23.07 4.28 -4.18
N ASP A 86 23.64 3.70 -3.11
CA ASP A 86 23.64 2.25 -2.90
C ASP A 86 22.22 1.74 -2.66
N LYS A 87 21.88 0.59 -3.24
CA LYS A 87 20.56 -0.04 -3.13
C LYS A 87 20.58 -1.07 -2.03
N VAL A 88 19.65 -0.92 -1.08
CA VAL A 88 19.55 -1.78 0.11
C VAL A 88 18.18 -2.43 0.17
N MET A 89 18.12 -3.74 0.05
CA MET A 89 16.88 -4.49 0.18
C MET A 89 16.55 -4.75 1.65
N LEU A 90 15.30 -4.43 2.05
CA LEU A 90 14.81 -4.58 3.42
C LEU A 90 13.76 -5.70 3.48
N ILE A 91 14.09 -6.85 4.08
CA ILE A 91 13.20 -8.00 4.27
C ILE A 91 12.98 -8.22 5.77
N LEU A 92 12.35 -7.26 6.42
CA LEU A 92 12.30 -7.16 7.88
C LEU A 92 10.93 -7.49 8.50
N LYS A 93 10.00 -8.08 7.74
CA LYS A 93 8.64 -8.31 8.24
C LYS A 93 8.11 -7.02 8.88
N ARG A 94 7.68 -7.08 10.13
CA ARG A 94 7.26 -5.93 10.94
C ARG A 94 8.21 -5.62 12.09
N HIS A 95 9.48 -6.05 12.02
CA HIS A 95 10.50 -5.68 13.00
C HIS A 95 10.69 -4.15 13.04
N TYR A 96 10.78 -3.56 14.23
CA TYR A 96 10.89 -2.09 14.37
C TYR A 96 12.15 -1.52 13.73
N GLN A 97 13.19 -2.34 13.50
CA GLN A 97 14.40 -1.97 12.76
C GLN A 97 14.12 -1.60 11.29
N TRP A 98 12.95 -1.97 10.74
CA TRP A 98 12.56 -1.49 9.43
C TRP A 98 12.42 0.04 9.40
N TRP A 99 11.80 0.63 10.42
CA TRP A 99 11.64 2.09 10.53
C TRP A 99 12.97 2.79 10.73
N LEU A 100 13.86 2.24 11.56
CA LEU A 100 15.23 2.74 11.75
C LEU A 100 16.00 2.68 10.43
N SER A 101 15.93 1.57 9.71
CA SER A 101 16.61 1.38 8.42
C SER A 101 16.12 2.36 7.36
N MET A 102 14.79 2.55 7.23
CA MET A 102 14.22 3.50 6.27
C MET A 102 14.75 4.92 6.51
N MET A 103 14.77 5.37 7.74
CA MET A 103 15.26 6.71 8.08
C MET A 103 16.79 6.82 7.99
N ALA A 104 17.51 5.79 8.38
CA ALA A 104 18.98 5.76 8.27
C ALA A 104 19.44 5.82 6.82
N LEU A 105 18.83 5.04 5.93
CA LEU A 105 19.12 5.07 4.49
C LEU A 105 18.79 6.44 3.89
N CYS A 106 17.69 7.06 4.32
CA CYS A 106 17.34 8.43 3.94
C CYS A 106 18.44 9.43 4.37
N LYS A 107 18.97 9.32 5.59
CA LYS A 107 20.05 10.20 6.11
C LYS A 107 21.35 10.09 5.32
N ILE A 108 21.70 8.90 4.84
CA ILE A 108 22.96 8.69 4.11
C ILE A 108 22.81 8.73 2.59
N GLY A 109 21.62 9.01 2.08
CA GLY A 109 21.35 9.10 0.64
C GLY A 109 21.31 7.75 -0.08
N ALA A 110 21.18 6.63 0.64
CA ALA A 110 21.02 5.31 0.06
C ALA A 110 19.59 5.05 -0.35
N VAL A 111 19.38 4.11 -1.26
CA VAL A 111 18.07 3.75 -1.82
C VAL A 111 17.49 2.57 -1.08
N ALA A 112 16.36 2.75 -0.42
CA ALA A 112 15.64 1.65 0.21
C ALA A 112 14.81 0.85 -0.81
N ILE A 113 14.85 -0.48 -0.71
CA ILE A 113 14.02 -1.42 -1.48
C ILE A 113 13.28 -2.33 -0.49
N PRO A 114 12.15 -1.89 0.06
CA PRO A 114 11.34 -2.76 0.91
C PRO A 114 10.85 -3.97 0.13
N ALA A 115 10.93 -5.15 0.73
CA ALA A 115 10.54 -6.40 0.11
C ALA A 115 9.86 -7.34 1.11
N THR A 116 8.93 -8.13 0.61
CA THR A 116 8.19 -9.09 1.44
C THR A 116 9.08 -10.25 1.88
N HIS A 117 8.80 -10.78 3.05
CA HIS A 117 9.49 -11.95 3.61
C HIS A 117 9.17 -13.29 2.90
N MET A 118 8.22 -13.28 1.97
CA MET A 118 7.79 -14.47 1.25
C MET A 118 8.53 -14.71 -0.07
N LEU A 119 9.57 -13.92 -0.37
CA LEU A 119 10.37 -14.08 -1.58
C LEU A 119 11.09 -15.44 -1.62
N THR A 120 11.07 -16.08 -2.79
CA THR A 120 11.92 -17.24 -3.09
C THR A 120 13.34 -16.78 -3.49
N ALA A 121 14.28 -17.71 -3.54
CA ALA A 121 15.64 -17.43 -4.01
C ALA A 121 15.66 -16.79 -5.42
N ASN A 122 14.83 -17.31 -6.35
CA ASN A 122 14.73 -16.77 -7.71
C ASN A 122 14.20 -15.32 -7.71
N ASP A 123 13.20 -15.02 -6.86
CA ASP A 123 12.69 -13.66 -6.70
C ASP A 123 13.76 -12.69 -6.18
N ILE A 124 14.61 -13.16 -5.28
CA ILE A 124 15.71 -12.39 -4.70
C ILE A 124 16.80 -12.16 -5.76
N VAL A 125 17.19 -13.19 -6.51
CA VAL A 125 18.15 -13.08 -7.62
C VAL A 125 17.68 -12.04 -8.62
N TYR A 126 16.42 -12.15 -9.09
CA TYR A 126 15.84 -11.20 -10.04
C TYR A 126 15.95 -9.75 -9.54
N ARG A 127 15.58 -9.49 -8.29
CA ARG A 127 15.63 -8.15 -7.69
C ARG A 127 17.06 -7.65 -7.54
N ASN A 128 17.96 -8.50 -7.06
CA ASN A 128 19.36 -8.16 -6.86
C ASN A 128 20.02 -7.75 -8.18
N GLN A 129 19.81 -8.53 -9.24
CA GLN A 129 20.36 -8.23 -10.56
C GLN A 129 19.71 -6.99 -11.18
N ARG A 130 18.37 -6.88 -11.12
CA ARG A 130 17.63 -5.77 -11.74
C ARG A 130 17.97 -4.43 -11.09
N ALA A 131 18.09 -4.39 -9.77
CA ALA A 131 18.39 -3.18 -9.00
C ALA A 131 19.88 -2.96 -8.77
N SER A 132 20.75 -3.95 -9.01
CA SER A 132 22.15 -3.96 -8.55
C SER A 132 22.20 -3.74 -7.03
N VAL A 133 21.50 -4.58 -6.27
CA VAL A 133 21.43 -4.51 -4.81
C VAL A 133 22.82 -4.75 -4.22
N LYS A 134 23.28 -3.84 -3.35
CA LYS A 134 24.57 -3.92 -2.64
C LYS A 134 24.43 -4.57 -1.26
N ALA A 135 23.33 -4.33 -0.57
CA ALA A 135 23.13 -4.85 0.77
C ALA A 135 21.71 -5.41 0.96
N ILE A 136 21.59 -6.42 1.80
CA ILE A 136 20.31 -7.00 2.24
C ILE A 136 20.27 -6.95 3.77
N ILE A 137 19.25 -6.28 4.32
CA ILE A 137 18.95 -6.27 5.76
C ILE A 137 17.69 -7.11 5.95
N CYS A 138 17.76 -8.19 6.71
CA CYS A 138 16.65 -9.12 6.84
C CYS A 138 16.38 -9.55 8.29
N ALA A 139 15.18 -10.02 8.56
CA ALA A 139 14.89 -10.73 9.79
C ALA A 139 15.69 -12.05 9.84
N ASN A 140 16.22 -12.42 11.02
CA ASN A 140 16.87 -13.72 11.21
C ASN A 140 15.80 -14.82 11.36
N ASP A 141 15.12 -15.06 10.25
CA ASP A 141 14.10 -16.09 10.06
C ASP A 141 14.70 -17.17 9.15
N GLU A 142 14.53 -18.44 9.51
CA GLU A 142 15.15 -19.57 8.81
C GLU A 142 14.78 -19.62 7.32
N TYR A 143 13.50 -19.36 6.99
CA TYR A 143 13.08 -19.31 5.59
C TYR A 143 13.78 -18.17 4.85
N ILE A 144 13.75 -16.95 5.39
CA ILE A 144 14.31 -15.74 4.75
C ILE A 144 15.81 -15.90 4.52
N THR A 145 16.56 -16.24 5.56
CA THR A 145 18.03 -16.38 5.48
C THR A 145 18.45 -17.52 4.55
N THR A 146 17.69 -18.63 4.52
CA THR A 146 17.90 -19.72 3.58
C THR A 146 17.67 -19.28 2.12
N GLN A 147 16.59 -18.54 1.84
CA GLN A 147 16.34 -18.06 0.47
C GLN A 147 17.41 -17.06 0.02
N ILE A 148 17.84 -16.16 0.91
CA ILE A 148 18.92 -15.20 0.62
C ILE A 148 20.23 -15.97 0.35
N THR A 149 20.61 -16.91 1.20
CA THR A 149 21.85 -17.69 1.02
C THR A 149 21.87 -18.44 -0.32
N LYS A 150 20.75 -19.06 -0.71
CA LYS A 150 20.62 -19.72 -2.02
C LYS A 150 20.76 -18.75 -3.20
N ALA A 151 20.31 -17.51 -3.03
CA ALA A 151 20.35 -16.48 -4.07
C ALA A 151 21.77 -15.91 -4.30
N MET A 152 22.72 -16.10 -3.37
CA MET A 152 24.03 -15.41 -3.43
C MET A 152 24.90 -15.83 -4.61
N ALA A 153 24.81 -17.09 -5.05
CA ALA A 153 25.58 -17.58 -6.22
C ALA A 153 25.31 -16.74 -7.48
N ASP A 154 24.08 -16.26 -7.64
CA ASP A 154 23.61 -15.50 -8.80
C ASP A 154 23.40 -14.00 -8.50
N SER A 155 23.92 -13.51 -7.36
CA SER A 155 23.76 -12.13 -6.88
C SER A 155 25.11 -11.43 -6.61
N PRO A 156 25.97 -11.26 -7.64
CA PRO A 156 27.37 -10.81 -7.45
C PRO A 156 27.49 -9.37 -6.94
N THR A 157 26.42 -8.56 -6.99
CA THR A 157 26.42 -7.18 -6.50
C THR A 157 26.18 -7.07 -5.00
N VAL A 158 25.72 -8.15 -4.35
CA VAL A 158 25.43 -8.16 -2.91
C VAL A 158 26.72 -8.37 -2.13
N GLU A 159 27.20 -7.33 -1.49
CA GLU A 159 28.43 -7.32 -0.69
C GLU A 159 28.13 -7.51 0.80
N VAL A 160 26.98 -7.03 1.29
CA VAL A 160 26.62 -6.96 2.70
C VAL A 160 25.29 -7.67 2.97
N ARG A 161 25.28 -8.52 3.99
CA ARG A 161 24.04 -9.15 4.50
C ARG A 161 23.98 -8.97 6.00
N VAL A 162 22.90 -8.37 6.51
CA VAL A 162 22.69 -8.17 7.94
C VAL A 162 21.45 -8.94 8.37
N ALA A 163 21.57 -9.74 9.42
CA ALA A 163 20.45 -10.44 10.03
C ALA A 163 20.04 -9.78 11.36
N VAL A 164 18.74 -9.57 11.51
CA VAL A 164 18.13 -8.92 12.67
C VAL A 164 17.34 -9.95 13.46
N ASN A 165 17.76 -10.24 14.66
CA ASN A 165 17.05 -11.12 15.59
C ASN A 165 15.76 -10.46 16.12
N SER A 166 14.77 -11.27 16.54
CA SER A 166 13.65 -10.76 17.32
C SER A 166 14.13 -10.28 18.70
N LEU A 167 13.35 -9.42 19.35
CA LEU A 167 13.68 -8.92 20.68
C LEU A 167 13.84 -10.05 21.72
N ALA A 168 12.98 -11.06 21.65
CA ALA A 168 13.03 -12.21 22.54
C ALA A 168 14.25 -13.10 22.31
N GLN A 169 14.94 -12.98 21.20
CA GLN A 169 16.03 -13.86 20.77
C GLN A 169 17.25 -13.06 20.29
N LYS A 170 17.55 -11.94 20.95
CA LYS A 170 18.65 -11.04 20.54
C LYS A 170 19.99 -11.75 20.38
N ASP A 171 20.26 -12.72 21.26
CA ASP A 171 21.53 -13.46 21.30
C ASP A 171 21.53 -14.72 20.42
N ARG A 172 20.47 -14.92 19.61
CA ARG A 172 20.43 -16.03 18.65
C ARG A 172 21.53 -15.86 17.62
N GLU A 173 22.29 -16.92 17.38
CA GLU A 173 23.33 -16.94 16.35
C GLU A 173 22.75 -16.63 14.97
N VAL A 174 23.46 -15.80 14.21
CA VAL A 174 23.11 -15.50 12.82
C VAL A 174 23.82 -16.47 11.87
N PRO A 175 23.24 -16.77 10.69
CA PRO A 175 23.88 -17.68 9.73
C PRO A 175 25.23 -17.14 9.23
N GLU A 176 26.10 -18.07 8.83
CA GLU A 176 27.40 -17.73 8.24
C GLU A 176 27.27 -16.75 7.07
N GLY A 177 28.14 -15.76 7.05
CA GLY A 177 28.16 -14.71 6.03
C GLY A 177 27.14 -13.60 6.24
N PHE A 178 26.44 -13.57 7.38
CA PHE A 178 25.61 -12.44 7.78
C PHE A 178 26.27 -11.69 8.95
N HIS A 179 26.21 -10.37 8.92
CA HIS A 179 26.47 -9.52 10.07
C HIS A 179 25.35 -9.62 11.07
N ASP A 180 25.67 -9.67 12.35
CA ASP A 180 24.70 -9.67 13.45
C ASP A 180 24.37 -8.22 13.83
N TRP A 181 23.10 -7.81 13.60
CA TRP A 181 22.66 -6.46 13.93
C TRP A 181 22.97 -6.08 15.38
N TYR A 182 22.57 -6.89 16.36
CA TYR A 182 22.75 -6.54 17.78
C TYR A 182 24.19 -6.59 18.24
N ALA A 183 25.00 -7.49 17.70
CA ALA A 183 26.41 -7.58 18.05
C ALA A 183 27.26 -6.40 17.54
N GLU A 184 26.83 -5.77 16.46
CA GLU A 184 27.60 -4.75 15.75
C GLU A 184 27.03 -3.34 15.88
N TRP A 185 25.70 -3.18 15.89
CA TRP A 185 24.99 -1.91 15.89
C TRP A 185 25.36 -1.00 17.08
N ASP A 186 25.53 -1.58 18.30
CA ASP A 186 25.96 -0.81 19.49
C ASP A 186 27.41 -0.33 19.42
N LYS A 187 28.21 -0.92 18.54
CA LYS A 187 29.63 -0.56 18.32
C LYS A 187 29.81 0.44 17.18
N ALA A 188 28.73 0.88 16.55
CA ALA A 188 28.80 1.84 15.47
C ALA A 188 29.50 3.14 15.94
N PRO A 189 30.33 3.78 15.09
CA PRO A 189 30.94 5.05 15.42
C PRO A 189 29.89 6.15 15.59
N ALA A 190 30.29 7.31 16.10
CA ALA A 190 29.41 8.47 16.14
C ALA A 190 29.00 8.87 14.72
N PHE A 191 27.71 9.14 14.54
CA PHE A 191 27.20 9.56 13.24
C PHE A 191 27.67 10.96 12.88
N VAL A 192 28.21 11.10 11.69
CA VAL A 192 28.55 12.38 11.09
C VAL A 192 27.64 12.59 9.88
N ARG A 193 26.81 13.63 9.95
CA ARG A 193 25.90 13.96 8.84
C ARG A 193 26.71 14.25 7.58
N PRO A 194 26.41 13.59 6.43
CA PRO A 194 27.05 13.92 5.16
C PRO A 194 26.80 15.38 4.77
N GLU A 195 27.79 16.05 4.19
CA GLU A 195 27.65 17.43 3.70
C GLU A 195 26.48 17.56 2.70
N MET A 196 26.35 16.58 1.81
CA MET A 196 25.22 16.44 0.90
C MET A 196 24.73 14.99 0.88
N ALA A 197 23.64 14.72 1.60
CA ALA A 197 23.03 13.38 1.61
C ALA A 197 22.30 13.08 0.28
N ASN A 198 21.56 14.04 -0.24
CA ASN A 198 20.72 13.89 -1.45
C ASN A 198 20.42 15.22 -2.12
N THR A 199 19.96 15.14 -3.37
CA THR A 199 19.16 16.17 -4.03
C THR A 199 17.70 15.74 -4.05
N ASN A 200 16.78 16.64 -4.41
CA ASN A 200 15.35 16.29 -4.56
C ASN A 200 15.12 15.22 -5.62
N ASP A 201 15.96 15.19 -6.67
CA ASP A 201 15.82 14.26 -7.81
C ASP A 201 16.53 12.92 -7.59
N ASP A 202 17.31 12.76 -6.54
CA ASP A 202 17.92 11.47 -6.23
C ASP A 202 16.85 10.42 -5.96
N THR A 203 17.10 9.19 -6.35
CA THR A 203 16.21 8.08 -6.00
C THR A 203 16.36 7.74 -4.53
N MET A 204 15.25 7.80 -3.78
CA MET A 204 15.20 7.49 -2.35
C MET A 204 14.67 6.08 -2.10
N LEU A 205 13.69 5.65 -2.89
CA LEU A 205 12.90 4.47 -2.62
C LEU A 205 12.53 3.76 -3.91
N MET A 206 12.56 2.44 -3.91
CA MET A 206 12.09 1.61 -5.02
C MET A 206 11.18 0.50 -4.53
N TYR A 207 10.15 0.19 -5.31
CA TYR A 207 9.27 -0.95 -5.09
C TYR A 207 9.20 -1.84 -6.31
N PHE A 208 9.25 -3.14 -6.09
CA PHE A 208 8.88 -4.12 -7.10
C PHE A 208 7.38 -4.38 -7.05
N THR A 209 6.68 -4.17 -8.16
CA THR A 209 5.24 -4.41 -8.27
C THR A 209 4.97 -5.56 -9.21
N SER A 210 3.95 -6.36 -8.91
CA SER A 210 3.48 -7.39 -9.83
C SER A 210 2.89 -6.72 -11.07
N GLY A 211 3.58 -6.87 -12.21
CA GLY A 211 3.03 -6.50 -13.50
C GLY A 211 1.92 -7.47 -13.93
N THR A 212 1.00 -7.00 -14.76
CA THR A 212 -0.04 -7.84 -15.40
C THR A 212 0.53 -8.77 -16.48
N SER A 213 1.78 -8.53 -16.90
CA SER A 213 2.40 -9.16 -18.08
C SER A 213 3.68 -9.98 -17.80
N GLY A 214 3.98 -10.36 -16.55
CA GLY A 214 5.16 -11.19 -16.27
C GLY A 214 6.01 -10.71 -15.08
N GLU A 215 7.28 -10.38 -15.35
CA GLU A 215 8.25 -10.01 -14.31
C GLU A 215 7.88 -8.72 -13.55
N PRO A 216 8.21 -8.62 -12.25
CA PRO A 216 7.89 -7.43 -11.47
C PRO A 216 8.54 -6.16 -12.02
N LYS A 217 7.74 -5.09 -12.14
CA LYS A 217 8.20 -3.75 -12.51
C LYS A 217 8.89 -3.09 -11.33
N MET A 218 9.88 -2.26 -11.58
CA MET A 218 10.60 -1.54 -10.54
C MET A 218 10.27 -0.05 -10.55
N VAL A 219 9.40 0.36 -9.65
CA VAL A 219 8.93 1.76 -9.47
C VAL A 219 9.94 2.54 -8.68
N ALA A 220 10.47 3.64 -9.23
CA ALA A 220 11.45 4.49 -8.57
C ALA A 220 10.83 5.80 -8.09
N HIS A 221 11.09 6.17 -6.84
CA HIS A 221 10.66 7.41 -6.21
C HIS A 221 11.84 8.29 -5.81
N ASP A 222 11.68 9.59 -6.00
CA ASP A 222 12.61 10.61 -5.52
C ASP A 222 12.33 10.99 -4.06
N TYR A 223 13.13 11.93 -3.53
CA TYR A 223 12.97 12.39 -2.15
C TYR A 223 11.68 13.16 -1.92
N LEU A 224 11.09 13.77 -2.95
CA LEU A 224 9.82 14.48 -2.85
C LEU A 224 8.59 13.55 -2.71
N TYR A 225 8.76 12.27 -2.94
CA TYR A 225 7.70 11.28 -2.68
C TYR A 225 7.25 11.31 -1.21
N ALA A 226 8.19 11.39 -0.28
CA ALA A 226 7.87 11.50 1.13
C ALA A 226 7.05 12.76 1.44
N LEU A 227 7.38 13.90 0.81
CA LEU A 227 6.64 15.15 0.97
C LEU A 227 5.20 15.03 0.42
N GLY A 228 5.00 14.30 -0.68
CA GLY A 228 3.67 14.01 -1.23
C GLY A 228 2.75 13.27 -0.23
N HIS A 229 3.31 12.47 0.67
CA HIS A 229 2.56 11.76 1.71
C HIS A 229 2.10 12.64 2.89
N LEU A 230 2.48 13.91 2.96
CA LEU A 230 1.92 14.84 3.92
C LEU A 230 0.38 14.83 3.81
N ILE A 231 -0.15 14.89 2.59
CA ILE A 231 -1.59 14.87 2.33
C ILE A 231 -2.22 13.55 2.79
N THR A 232 -1.56 12.43 2.53
CA THR A 232 -2.04 11.10 2.91
C THR A 232 -2.23 11.00 4.44
N GLY A 233 -1.27 11.47 5.22
CA GLY A 233 -1.32 11.36 6.68
C GLY A 233 -2.18 12.42 7.33
N VAL A 234 -1.88 13.69 7.06
CA VAL A 234 -2.51 14.81 7.78
C VAL A 234 -3.99 14.95 7.40
N TYR A 235 -4.32 14.85 6.11
CA TYR A 235 -5.69 15.13 5.67
C TYR A 235 -6.50 13.88 5.38
N TRP A 236 -5.99 12.88 4.67
CA TRP A 236 -6.80 11.70 4.38
C TRP A 236 -6.94 10.77 5.59
N HIS A 237 -5.84 10.44 6.30
CA HIS A 237 -5.94 9.74 7.59
C HIS A 237 -6.45 10.62 8.72
N ASN A 238 -6.57 11.94 8.49
CA ASN A 238 -7.03 12.95 9.43
C ASN A 238 -6.28 12.90 10.77
N LEU A 239 -4.95 12.87 10.68
CA LEU A 239 -4.07 12.71 11.83
C LEU A 239 -3.63 14.06 12.39
N ASP A 240 -3.48 14.08 13.69
CA ASP A 240 -2.89 15.14 14.50
C ASP A 240 -1.80 14.58 15.43
N GLU A 241 -1.20 15.46 16.21
CA GLU A 241 -0.16 15.08 17.16
C GLU A 241 -0.65 14.22 18.34
N HIS A 242 -1.94 14.05 18.54
CA HIS A 242 -2.54 13.20 19.57
C HIS A 242 -2.98 11.83 19.03
N SER A 243 -2.80 11.62 17.76
CA SER A 243 -3.24 10.40 17.09
C SER A 243 -2.30 9.23 17.36
N ILE A 244 -2.87 8.05 17.61
CA ILE A 244 -2.20 6.75 17.60
C ILE A 244 -2.77 6.00 16.40
N HIS A 245 -1.95 5.84 15.36
CA HIS A 245 -2.39 5.31 14.07
C HIS A 245 -1.88 3.90 13.81
N LEU A 246 -2.81 2.98 13.56
CA LEU A 246 -2.53 1.60 13.15
C LEU A 246 -2.90 1.39 11.69
N THR A 247 -1.94 0.97 10.87
CA THR A 247 -2.21 0.47 9.51
C THR A 247 -1.87 -1.01 9.41
N VAL A 248 -2.81 -1.81 8.94
CA VAL A 248 -2.56 -3.22 8.58
C VAL A 248 -2.01 -3.30 7.16
N ALA A 249 -0.70 -3.40 7.07
CA ALA A 249 0.03 -3.61 5.83
C ALA A 249 1.39 -4.27 6.13
N ASP A 250 1.85 -5.13 5.23
CA ASP A 250 3.22 -5.66 5.25
C ASP A 250 4.21 -4.60 4.80
N THR A 251 5.39 -4.54 5.45
CA THR A 251 6.42 -3.53 5.18
C THR A 251 7.07 -3.66 3.81
N GLY A 252 6.93 -4.79 3.15
CA GLY A 252 7.41 -5.02 1.79
C GLY A 252 6.55 -4.39 0.68
N TRP A 253 5.44 -3.73 1.01
CA TRP A 253 4.50 -3.14 0.06
C TRP A 253 4.38 -1.62 0.19
N GLY A 254 4.09 -0.95 -0.92
CA GLY A 254 3.90 0.50 -0.95
C GLY A 254 2.89 1.03 0.07
N LYS A 255 1.84 0.26 0.40
CA LYS A 255 0.85 0.64 1.41
C LYS A 255 1.47 0.87 2.81
N ALA A 256 2.62 0.29 3.13
CA ALA A 256 3.28 0.53 4.39
C ALA A 256 3.74 1.99 4.54
N VAL A 257 4.30 2.58 3.49
CA VAL A 257 4.73 4.00 3.53
C VAL A 257 3.55 4.98 3.52
N TRP A 258 2.41 4.55 2.97
CA TRP A 258 1.18 5.34 3.04
C TRP A 258 0.61 5.43 4.47
N GLY A 259 0.68 4.32 5.21
CA GLY A 259 -0.08 4.18 6.44
C GLY A 259 0.74 4.09 7.72
N LYS A 260 2.07 4.00 7.66
CA LYS A 260 2.88 3.82 8.87
C LYS A 260 4.29 4.40 8.78
N LEU A 261 4.49 5.48 8.02
CA LEU A 261 5.81 6.10 7.89
C LEU A 261 5.68 7.63 7.74
N TYR A 262 5.61 8.13 6.50
CA TYR A 262 5.81 9.55 6.21
C TYR A 262 4.68 10.45 6.73
N GLY A 263 3.47 10.23 6.27
CA GLY A 263 2.32 11.09 6.58
C GLY A 263 2.00 11.17 8.07
N GLN A 264 2.15 10.04 8.78
CA GLN A 264 1.93 9.95 10.22
C GLN A 264 2.89 10.84 10.99
N TRP A 265 4.15 10.86 10.60
CA TRP A 265 5.16 11.67 11.26
C TRP A 265 5.14 13.14 10.83
N PHE A 266 4.64 13.49 9.63
CA PHE A 266 4.30 14.88 9.33
C PHE A 266 3.28 15.44 10.33
N ALA A 267 2.26 14.66 10.67
CA ALA A 267 1.26 15.03 11.67
C ALA A 267 1.80 15.01 13.11
N GLY A 268 2.97 14.42 13.36
CA GLY A 268 3.49 14.15 14.71
C GLY A 268 2.70 13.06 15.44
N ALA A 269 1.98 12.23 14.71
CA ALA A 269 1.24 11.09 15.26
C ALA A 269 2.18 9.96 15.69
N THR A 270 1.74 9.17 16.67
CA THR A 270 2.40 7.91 17.01
C THR A 270 2.11 6.86 15.96
N VAL A 271 3.13 6.34 15.30
CA VAL A 271 3.01 5.15 14.46
C VAL A 271 2.89 3.92 15.36
N PHE A 272 1.74 3.27 15.32
CA PHE A 272 1.52 2.03 16.08
C PHE A 272 1.71 0.82 15.17
N VAL A 273 2.51 -0.14 15.62
CA VAL A 273 2.84 -1.35 14.87
C VAL A 273 2.52 -2.58 15.70
N PHE A 274 1.72 -3.47 15.15
CA PHE A 274 1.48 -4.79 15.73
C PHE A 274 2.15 -5.88 14.88
N ASP A 275 3.16 -6.52 15.45
CA ASP A 275 3.86 -7.64 14.83
C ASP A 275 3.18 -8.95 15.20
N HIS A 276 2.66 -9.64 14.20
CA HIS A 276 1.93 -10.89 14.32
C HIS A 276 2.29 -11.85 13.19
N GLU A 277 2.33 -13.13 13.48
CA GLU A 277 2.58 -14.15 12.46
C GLU A 277 1.34 -14.38 11.60
N LYS A 278 0.19 -14.60 12.23
CA LYS A 278 -1.08 -14.83 11.54
C LYS A 278 -2.11 -13.76 11.91
N PHE A 279 -2.69 -13.15 10.89
CA PHE A 279 -3.80 -12.22 11.06
C PHE A 279 -5.02 -12.92 11.64
N THR A 280 -5.64 -12.29 12.65
CA THR A 280 -7.04 -12.52 13.06
C THR A 280 -7.66 -11.19 13.45
N ALA A 281 -8.96 -11.01 13.15
CA ALA A 281 -9.67 -9.78 13.51
C ALA A 281 -9.66 -9.56 15.03
N GLU A 282 -9.84 -10.64 15.81
CA GLU A 282 -9.78 -10.59 17.28
C GLU A 282 -8.45 -9.98 17.77
N LYS A 283 -7.30 -10.46 17.30
CA LYS A 283 -5.99 -9.92 17.73
C LYS A 283 -5.87 -8.43 17.44
N ILE A 284 -6.28 -8.00 16.25
CA ILE A 284 -6.23 -6.59 15.86
C ILE A 284 -7.14 -5.74 16.78
N MET A 285 -8.38 -6.19 17.01
CA MET A 285 -9.33 -5.45 17.85
C MET A 285 -8.86 -5.38 19.32
N ARG A 286 -8.25 -6.46 19.85
CA ARG A 286 -7.64 -6.46 21.19
C ARG A 286 -6.50 -5.48 21.35
N VAL A 287 -5.61 -5.37 20.36
CA VAL A 287 -4.52 -4.39 20.45
C VAL A 287 -5.02 -2.96 20.24
N MET A 288 -6.06 -2.75 19.41
CA MET A 288 -6.70 -1.45 19.28
C MET A 288 -7.31 -0.98 20.61
N GLU A 289 -8.00 -1.87 21.33
CA GLU A 289 -8.52 -1.65 22.67
C GLU A 289 -7.40 -1.32 23.66
N LYS A 290 -6.41 -2.22 23.78
CA LYS A 290 -5.32 -2.13 24.76
C LYS A 290 -4.52 -0.84 24.64
N TYR A 291 -4.25 -0.40 23.42
CA TYR A 291 -3.39 0.77 23.14
C TYR A 291 -4.17 2.02 22.78
N HIS A 292 -5.48 2.00 22.90
CA HIS A 292 -6.37 3.13 22.61
C HIS A 292 -6.11 3.74 21.23
N VAL A 293 -6.03 2.87 20.21
CA VAL A 293 -5.80 3.30 18.81
C VAL A 293 -6.91 4.26 18.38
N THR A 294 -6.52 5.43 17.91
CA THR A 294 -7.45 6.52 17.57
C THR A 294 -7.80 6.57 16.09
N SER A 295 -6.92 6.05 15.24
CA SER A 295 -7.10 6.01 13.79
C SER A 295 -6.63 4.67 13.22
N PHE A 296 -7.41 4.11 12.31
CA PHE A 296 -7.16 2.78 11.76
C PHE A 296 -7.26 2.78 10.23
N CYS A 297 -6.28 2.15 9.58
CA CYS A 297 -6.28 1.93 8.14
C CYS A 297 -6.04 0.45 7.82
N ALA A 298 -6.90 -0.10 6.98
CA ALA A 298 -6.75 -1.46 6.50
C ALA A 298 -7.35 -1.63 5.09
N PRO A 299 -6.98 -2.67 4.32
CA PRO A 299 -7.72 -2.99 3.11
C PRO A 299 -9.13 -3.49 3.43
N PRO A 300 -10.09 -3.39 2.51
CA PRO A 300 -11.47 -3.87 2.68
C PRO A 300 -11.57 -5.30 3.19
N THR A 301 -10.67 -6.19 2.75
CA THR A 301 -10.58 -7.58 3.23
C THR A 301 -10.49 -7.68 4.75
N ILE A 302 -9.70 -6.82 5.40
CA ILE A 302 -9.56 -6.80 6.86
C ILE A 302 -10.86 -6.37 7.53
N TYR A 303 -11.52 -5.33 7.02
CA TYR A 303 -12.81 -4.89 7.53
C TYR A 303 -13.89 -5.97 7.36
N ARG A 304 -13.86 -6.76 6.27
CA ARG A 304 -14.76 -7.92 6.10
C ARG A 304 -14.62 -8.96 7.21
N PHE A 305 -13.40 -9.21 7.68
CA PHE A 305 -13.19 -10.08 8.83
C PHE A 305 -13.65 -9.41 10.14
N MET A 306 -13.35 -8.15 10.34
CA MET A 306 -13.72 -7.44 11.56
C MET A 306 -15.24 -7.37 11.77
N ILE A 307 -16.03 -7.11 10.73
CA ILE A 307 -17.51 -7.04 10.85
C ILE A 307 -18.19 -8.37 11.20
N GLN A 308 -17.46 -9.48 11.16
CA GLN A 308 -17.94 -10.78 11.64
C GLN A 308 -17.76 -10.97 13.16
N GLU A 309 -16.94 -10.14 13.79
CA GLU A 309 -16.72 -10.19 15.23
C GLU A 309 -17.85 -9.53 16.03
N ASP A 310 -18.00 -9.95 17.28
CA ASP A 310 -18.91 -9.29 18.21
C ASP A 310 -18.24 -8.05 18.83
N PHE A 311 -18.51 -6.88 18.27
CA PHE A 311 -17.93 -5.61 18.68
C PHE A 311 -18.18 -5.25 20.16
N LYS A 312 -19.21 -5.83 20.78
CA LYS A 312 -19.50 -5.61 22.20
C LYS A 312 -18.45 -6.21 23.14
N LYS A 313 -17.58 -7.07 22.64
CA LYS A 313 -16.48 -7.68 23.39
C LYS A 313 -15.23 -6.79 23.48
N TYR A 314 -15.22 -5.64 22.80
CA TYR A 314 -14.06 -4.77 22.67
C TYR A 314 -14.43 -3.32 23.00
N ASP A 315 -13.61 -2.63 23.78
CA ASP A 315 -13.70 -1.20 23.97
C ASP A 315 -12.91 -0.46 22.88
N LEU A 316 -13.59 -0.07 21.83
CA LEU A 316 -13.02 0.71 20.72
C LEU A 316 -13.41 2.20 20.81
N SER A 317 -13.77 2.71 21.99
CA SER A 317 -14.23 4.11 22.19
C SER A 317 -13.17 5.16 21.85
N ALA A 318 -11.88 4.79 21.86
CA ALA A 318 -10.79 5.65 21.42
C ALA A 318 -10.73 5.83 19.90
N LEU A 319 -11.28 4.89 19.12
CA LEU A 319 -11.25 4.92 17.66
C LEU A 319 -12.17 6.03 17.14
N ARG A 320 -11.61 6.96 16.36
CA ARG A 320 -12.33 8.16 15.86
C ARG A 320 -12.42 8.18 14.34
N TYR A 321 -11.47 7.56 13.64
CA TYR A 321 -11.34 7.70 12.19
C TYR A 321 -10.83 6.43 11.54
N CYS A 322 -11.45 6.05 10.42
CA CYS A 322 -11.07 4.84 9.68
C CYS A 322 -10.90 5.15 8.20
N THR A 323 -9.82 4.61 7.63
CA THR A 323 -9.53 4.74 6.19
C THR A 323 -9.33 3.37 5.56
N THR A 324 -9.60 3.27 4.27
CA THR A 324 -9.39 2.04 3.50
C THR A 324 -8.85 2.33 2.11
N ALA A 325 -7.96 1.49 1.63
CA ALA A 325 -7.38 1.58 0.28
C ALA A 325 -6.75 0.24 -0.13
N GLY A 326 -6.43 0.12 -1.41
CA GLY A 326 -5.71 -1.01 -2.00
C GLY A 326 -6.59 -2.02 -2.72
N GLU A 327 -7.86 -2.05 -2.38
CA GLU A 327 -8.94 -2.78 -3.05
C GLU A 327 -10.17 -1.87 -3.06
N ALA A 328 -11.13 -2.12 -3.94
CA ALA A 328 -12.38 -1.39 -3.90
C ALA A 328 -13.24 -1.85 -2.71
N LEU A 329 -13.88 -0.91 -2.04
CA LEU A 329 -14.71 -1.16 -0.86
C LEU A 329 -16.14 -1.52 -1.28
N GLU A 330 -16.61 -2.67 -0.85
CA GLU A 330 -18.01 -3.05 -1.07
C GLU A 330 -18.94 -2.22 -0.17
N PRO A 331 -20.02 -1.65 -0.73
CA PRO A 331 -21.00 -0.86 0.02
C PRO A 331 -21.56 -1.58 1.25
N ALA A 332 -21.76 -2.90 1.17
CA ALA A 332 -22.25 -3.70 2.30
C ALA A 332 -21.30 -3.72 3.49
N VAL A 333 -19.98 -3.78 3.25
CA VAL A 333 -18.96 -3.73 4.30
C VAL A 333 -18.97 -2.36 4.98
N PHE A 334 -19.03 -1.28 4.19
CA PHE A 334 -19.15 0.09 4.70
C PHE A 334 -20.38 0.23 5.61
N GLN A 335 -21.55 -0.16 5.11
CA GLN A 335 -22.82 -0.05 5.86
C GLN A 335 -22.77 -0.82 7.17
N ARG A 336 -22.27 -2.07 7.12
CA ARG A 336 -22.20 -2.92 8.31
C ARG A 336 -21.22 -2.37 9.34
N PHE A 337 -20.04 -1.90 8.91
CA PHE A 337 -19.06 -1.29 9.81
C PHE A 337 -19.61 0.00 10.46
N TYR A 338 -20.27 0.84 9.67
CA TYR A 338 -20.91 2.06 10.19
C TYR A 338 -22.02 1.75 11.22
N GLN A 339 -22.85 0.71 10.97
CA GLN A 339 -23.86 0.27 11.94
C GLN A 339 -23.24 -0.21 13.26
N LEU A 340 -22.08 -0.84 13.22
CA LEU A 340 -21.40 -1.40 14.40
C LEU A 340 -20.64 -0.34 15.21
N THR A 341 -20.09 0.66 14.54
CA THR A 341 -19.13 1.61 15.16
C THR A 341 -19.59 3.07 15.15
N GLY A 342 -20.53 3.44 14.29
CA GLY A 342 -20.86 4.85 14.02
C GLY A 342 -19.79 5.60 13.22
N ILE A 343 -18.70 4.93 12.78
CA ILE A 343 -17.57 5.53 12.08
C ILE A 343 -17.70 5.27 10.58
N LYS A 344 -17.64 6.33 9.78
CA LYS A 344 -17.59 6.25 8.31
C LYS A 344 -16.18 5.86 7.87
N MET A 345 -16.08 4.95 6.92
CA MET A 345 -14.78 4.61 6.30
C MET A 345 -14.49 5.56 5.15
N MET A 346 -13.30 6.17 5.17
CA MET A 346 -12.85 7.07 4.13
C MET A 346 -11.99 6.31 3.13
N GLU A 347 -12.51 6.11 1.92
CA GLU A 347 -11.82 5.38 0.86
C GLU A 347 -10.78 6.27 0.19
N GLY A 348 -9.65 5.67 -0.22
CA GLY A 348 -8.61 6.31 -0.99
C GLY A 348 -8.08 5.40 -2.08
N PHE A 349 -7.75 5.98 -3.22
CA PHE A 349 -7.16 5.31 -4.37
C PHE A 349 -5.81 5.91 -4.75
N GLY A 350 -4.92 5.06 -5.15
CA GLY A 350 -3.62 5.36 -5.71
C GLY A 350 -2.89 4.08 -6.04
N GLN A 351 -1.67 4.22 -6.49
CA GLN A 351 -0.84 3.12 -6.96
C GLN A 351 0.51 3.12 -6.25
N THR A 352 1.35 2.12 -6.53
CA THR A 352 2.75 2.17 -6.10
C THR A 352 3.48 3.34 -6.76
N GLU A 353 3.07 3.72 -7.95
CA GLU A 353 3.60 4.82 -8.76
C GLU A 353 3.20 6.21 -8.24
N THR A 354 2.21 6.32 -7.35
CA THR A 354 1.69 7.61 -6.85
C THR A 354 1.55 7.61 -5.33
N CYS A 355 1.39 8.80 -4.75
CA CYS A 355 0.66 8.95 -3.49
C CYS A 355 -0.85 8.83 -3.75
N MET A 356 -1.68 9.22 -2.79
CA MET A 356 -3.13 9.16 -2.95
C MET A 356 -3.60 10.09 -4.07
N THR A 357 -4.21 9.52 -5.11
CA THR A 357 -4.68 10.22 -6.31
C THR A 357 -6.13 10.67 -6.17
N LEU A 358 -6.98 9.82 -5.63
CA LEU A 358 -8.38 10.08 -5.31
C LEU A 358 -8.62 9.74 -3.84
N GLY A 359 -9.54 10.41 -3.17
CA GLY A 359 -9.86 10.08 -1.79
C GLY A 359 -11.08 10.81 -1.25
N THR A 360 -11.59 10.26 -0.15
CA THR A 360 -12.62 10.90 0.67
C THR A 360 -11.93 11.59 1.83
N PHE A 361 -11.92 12.91 1.81
CA PHE A 361 -11.33 13.75 2.86
C PHE A 361 -12.34 14.09 3.96
N PRO A 362 -11.95 14.60 5.14
CA PRO A 362 -12.86 14.87 6.26
C PRO A 362 -14.04 15.78 5.92
N TRP A 363 -13.90 16.66 4.96
CA TRP A 363 -14.93 17.60 4.47
C TRP A 363 -15.76 17.06 3.30
N ILE A 364 -15.54 15.81 2.88
CA ILE A 364 -16.27 15.13 1.80
C ILE A 364 -17.13 14.03 2.41
N GLU A 365 -18.45 14.04 2.14
CA GLU A 365 -19.33 12.96 2.57
C GLU A 365 -19.01 11.68 1.76
N PRO A 366 -18.67 10.54 2.40
CA PRO A 366 -18.36 9.33 1.66
C PRO A 366 -19.59 8.75 0.95
N LYS A 367 -19.45 8.41 -0.32
CA LYS A 367 -20.40 7.57 -1.06
C LYS A 367 -19.88 6.13 -1.05
N PRO A 368 -20.56 5.18 -0.37
CA PRO A 368 -20.09 3.80 -0.24
C PRO A 368 -19.79 3.13 -1.58
N GLY A 369 -18.54 2.66 -1.76
CA GLY A 369 -18.06 2.06 -3.02
C GLY A 369 -17.44 3.04 -4.00
N SER A 370 -17.43 4.34 -3.69
CA SER A 370 -16.73 5.36 -4.45
C SER A 370 -15.31 5.54 -3.91
N MET A 371 -14.35 5.73 -4.80
CA MET A 371 -12.95 6.08 -4.46
C MET A 371 -12.80 7.52 -3.92
N GLY A 372 -13.90 8.27 -3.80
CA GLY A 372 -13.89 9.70 -3.45
C GLY A 372 -13.65 10.61 -4.66
N LYS A 373 -13.01 11.73 -4.42
CA LYS A 373 -12.77 12.79 -5.41
C LYS A 373 -11.28 13.01 -5.64
N PRO A 374 -10.89 13.69 -6.73
CA PRO A 374 -9.49 14.01 -7.02
C PRO A 374 -8.80 14.75 -5.88
N ASN A 375 -7.62 14.25 -5.49
CA ASN A 375 -6.71 14.99 -4.64
C ASN A 375 -6.08 16.14 -5.44
N PRO A 376 -6.22 17.40 -5.04
CA PRO A 376 -5.70 18.54 -5.81
C PRO A 376 -4.16 18.59 -5.92
N GLN A 377 -3.44 17.70 -5.24
CA GLN A 377 -2.02 17.44 -5.49
C GLN A 377 -1.76 16.95 -6.91
N TYR A 378 -2.77 16.34 -7.56
CA TYR A 378 -2.72 15.80 -8.91
C TYR A 378 -3.79 16.44 -9.79
N ASP A 379 -3.43 16.77 -11.04
CA ASP A 379 -4.38 17.14 -12.08
C ASP A 379 -4.93 15.86 -12.73
N VAL A 380 -6.01 15.31 -12.14
CA VAL A 380 -6.61 14.05 -12.54
C VAL A 380 -7.55 14.26 -13.70
N LYS A 381 -7.37 13.50 -14.78
CA LYS A 381 -8.23 13.43 -15.95
C LYS A 381 -8.86 12.07 -16.08
N LEU A 382 -10.05 12.00 -16.67
CA LEU A 382 -10.71 10.77 -17.07
C LEU A 382 -10.82 10.76 -18.58
N LEU A 383 -10.05 9.91 -19.26
CA LEU A 383 -9.87 9.98 -20.71
C LEU A 383 -10.46 8.78 -21.45
N ARG A 384 -11.08 9.05 -22.58
CA ARG A 384 -11.49 8.05 -23.57
C ARG A 384 -10.25 7.49 -24.29
N PRO A 385 -10.37 6.37 -25.01
CA PRO A 385 -9.25 5.81 -25.79
C PRO A 385 -8.70 6.72 -26.91
N ASP A 386 -9.46 7.72 -27.33
CA ASP A 386 -9.03 8.72 -28.32
C ASP A 386 -8.32 9.94 -27.69
N GLY A 387 -8.14 9.92 -26.36
CA GLY A 387 -7.50 10.98 -25.58
C GLY A 387 -8.43 12.13 -25.20
N SER A 388 -9.70 12.13 -25.62
CA SER A 388 -10.67 13.15 -25.20
C SER A 388 -11.16 12.90 -23.77
N GLU A 389 -11.54 13.96 -23.04
CA GLU A 389 -12.06 13.87 -21.68
C GLU A 389 -13.48 13.29 -21.66
N CYS A 390 -13.76 12.41 -20.70
CA CYS A 390 -15.07 11.79 -20.51
C CYS A 390 -16.09 12.77 -19.91
N GLU A 391 -17.33 12.65 -20.37
CA GLU A 391 -18.49 13.24 -19.68
C GLU A 391 -18.84 12.44 -18.40
N ASP A 392 -19.68 13.03 -17.53
CA ASP A 392 -20.16 12.33 -16.34
C ASP A 392 -20.97 11.10 -16.74
N GLY A 393 -20.75 9.99 -16.01
CA GLY A 393 -21.34 8.68 -16.31
C GLY A 393 -20.59 7.85 -17.36
N GLU A 394 -19.64 8.42 -18.08
CA GLU A 394 -18.82 7.68 -19.05
C GLU A 394 -17.62 7.01 -18.40
N LYS A 395 -17.25 5.85 -18.93
CA LYS A 395 -16.08 5.07 -18.50
C LYS A 395 -14.85 5.50 -19.26
N GLY A 396 -13.79 5.87 -18.54
CA GLY A 396 -12.50 6.24 -19.08
C GLY A 396 -11.35 5.75 -18.23
N GLU A 397 -10.13 5.98 -18.71
CA GLU A 397 -8.91 5.71 -17.97
C GLU A 397 -8.57 6.90 -17.07
N ILE A 398 -8.20 6.61 -15.83
CA ILE A 398 -7.68 7.62 -14.90
C ILE A 398 -6.28 7.99 -15.36
N CYS A 399 -6.06 9.26 -15.68
CA CYS A 399 -4.77 9.80 -16.09
C CYS A 399 -4.38 10.97 -15.18
N ILE A 400 -3.08 11.22 -15.06
CA ILE A 400 -2.54 12.38 -14.34
C ILE A 400 -1.87 13.29 -15.35
N ASP A 401 -2.36 14.52 -15.47
CA ASP A 401 -1.77 15.54 -16.32
C ASP A 401 -0.52 16.12 -15.68
N THR A 402 0.59 16.04 -16.39
CA THR A 402 1.91 16.51 -15.98
C THR A 402 2.42 17.68 -16.83
N SER A 403 1.56 18.30 -17.62
CA SER A 403 1.92 19.45 -18.49
C SER A 403 2.46 20.65 -17.71
N LYS A 404 2.07 20.80 -16.43
CA LYS A 404 2.56 21.82 -15.51
C LYS A 404 3.79 21.39 -14.70
N GLY A 405 4.37 20.24 -15.02
CA GLY A 405 5.47 19.59 -14.31
C GLY A 405 5.03 18.34 -13.55
N LYS A 406 6.02 17.53 -13.12
CA LYS A 406 5.78 16.31 -12.34
C LYS A 406 5.22 16.67 -10.96
N PRO A 407 4.00 16.24 -10.58
CA PRO A 407 3.45 16.50 -9.25
C PRO A 407 4.24 15.73 -8.17
N LEU A 408 4.23 16.25 -6.94
CA LEU A 408 4.82 15.59 -5.79
C LEU A 408 4.21 14.20 -5.59
N GLY A 409 5.05 13.22 -5.31
CA GLY A 409 4.60 11.85 -5.06
C GLY A 409 4.31 11.02 -6.32
N LEU A 410 4.38 11.58 -7.52
CA LEU A 410 4.41 10.79 -8.75
C LEU A 410 5.82 10.20 -8.93
N PHE A 411 5.90 8.92 -9.32
CA PHE A 411 7.16 8.22 -9.50
C PHE A 411 8.09 8.90 -10.54
N LYS A 412 9.35 8.50 -10.58
CA LYS A 412 10.31 8.98 -11.60
C LYS A 412 10.20 8.23 -12.93
N GLY A 413 9.53 7.10 -12.91
CA GLY A 413 9.47 6.12 -13.97
C GLY A 413 9.84 4.72 -13.47
N TYR A 414 9.80 3.76 -14.37
CA TYR A 414 10.26 2.40 -14.09
C TYR A 414 11.77 2.32 -14.24
N TYR A 415 12.46 1.96 -13.17
CA TYR A 415 13.92 1.98 -13.11
C TYR A 415 14.52 1.02 -14.14
N ARG A 416 15.44 1.51 -14.99
CA ARG A 416 16.08 0.80 -16.08
C ARG A 416 15.10 0.20 -17.10
N ASP A 417 13.92 0.84 -17.24
CA ASP A 417 12.92 0.42 -18.21
C ASP A 417 12.25 1.66 -18.85
N PRO A 418 13.00 2.36 -19.73
CA PRO A 418 12.49 3.56 -20.38
C PRO A 418 11.32 3.29 -21.33
N GLU A 419 11.30 2.13 -22.00
CA GLU A 419 10.22 1.76 -22.91
C GLU A 419 8.90 1.58 -22.16
N LEU A 420 8.94 0.88 -21.00
CA LEU A 420 7.77 0.73 -20.16
C LEU A 420 7.32 2.07 -19.55
N THR A 421 8.28 2.94 -19.22
CA THR A 421 7.99 4.28 -18.72
C THR A 421 7.30 5.11 -19.78
N GLU A 422 7.82 5.16 -21.01
CA GLU A 422 7.23 5.89 -22.13
C GLU A 422 5.83 5.35 -22.47
N LYS A 423 5.62 4.04 -22.40
CA LYS A 423 4.30 3.43 -22.61
C LYS A 423 3.27 3.87 -21.57
N ALA A 424 3.68 4.07 -20.32
CA ALA A 424 2.79 4.47 -19.24
C ALA A 424 2.71 5.99 -19.04
N TRP A 425 3.72 6.72 -19.51
CA TRP A 425 3.81 8.16 -19.32
C TRP A 425 4.33 8.84 -20.58
N HIS A 426 3.42 9.37 -21.39
CA HIS A 426 3.69 10.05 -22.65
C HIS A 426 2.71 11.22 -22.84
N ASP A 427 3.00 12.12 -23.77
CA ASP A 427 2.17 13.28 -24.10
C ASP A 427 1.78 14.14 -22.87
N ASN A 428 2.68 14.25 -21.90
CA ASN A 428 2.44 14.87 -20.58
C ASN A 428 1.31 14.23 -19.76
N LEU A 429 0.96 12.99 -20.04
CA LEU A 429 -0.06 12.23 -19.31
C LEU A 429 0.55 10.95 -18.75
N TYR A 430 0.36 10.70 -17.46
CA TYR A 430 0.60 9.39 -16.87
C TYR A 430 -0.70 8.59 -16.88
N TYR A 431 -0.69 7.48 -17.59
CA TYR A 431 -1.80 6.54 -17.73
C TYR A 431 -1.73 5.49 -16.64
N THR A 432 -2.71 5.48 -15.73
CA THR A 432 -2.69 4.58 -14.57
C THR A 432 -2.99 3.12 -14.93
N GLY A 433 -3.62 2.87 -16.07
CA GLY A 433 -4.16 1.57 -16.45
C GLY A 433 -5.42 1.19 -15.65
N ASP A 434 -5.96 2.10 -14.84
CA ASP A 434 -7.19 1.90 -14.07
C ASP A 434 -8.35 2.65 -14.71
N LEU A 435 -9.48 1.94 -14.91
CA LEU A 435 -10.70 2.52 -15.47
C LEU A 435 -11.67 2.90 -14.36
N ALA A 436 -12.30 4.06 -14.54
CA ALA A 436 -13.35 4.57 -13.67
C ALA A 436 -14.45 5.26 -14.47
N TRP A 437 -15.50 5.68 -13.81
CA TRP A 437 -16.45 6.69 -14.28
C TRP A 437 -16.66 7.71 -13.18
N ARG A 438 -17.07 8.93 -13.54
CA ARG A 438 -17.34 10.02 -12.62
C ARG A 438 -18.83 10.29 -12.58
N ASP A 439 -19.40 10.46 -11.37
CA ASP A 439 -20.79 10.89 -11.24
C ASP A 439 -20.94 12.42 -11.28
N GLU A 440 -22.18 12.89 -11.34
CA GLU A 440 -22.53 14.32 -11.41
C GLU A 440 -22.07 15.15 -10.20
N ASP A 441 -21.79 14.50 -9.04
CA ASP A 441 -21.24 15.14 -7.85
C ASP A 441 -19.70 15.09 -7.81
N GLY A 442 -19.06 14.55 -8.86
CA GLY A 442 -17.60 14.49 -9.03
C GLY A 442 -16.91 13.33 -8.32
N TYR A 443 -17.66 12.33 -7.83
CA TYR A 443 -17.07 11.11 -7.26
C TYR A 443 -16.67 10.13 -8.34
N TYR A 444 -15.55 9.45 -8.13
CA TYR A 444 -15.00 8.46 -9.03
C TYR A 444 -15.34 7.05 -8.56
N TRP A 445 -15.77 6.21 -9.49
CA TRP A 445 -16.21 4.85 -9.25
C TRP A 445 -15.34 3.89 -10.05
N PHE A 446 -14.69 2.96 -9.35
CA PHE A 446 -13.77 2.01 -9.95
C PHE A 446 -14.50 1.00 -10.84
N VAL A 447 -13.97 0.77 -12.05
CA VAL A 447 -14.50 -0.21 -13.01
C VAL A 447 -13.63 -1.46 -13.07
N GLY A 448 -12.31 -1.27 -13.09
CA GLY A 448 -11.33 -2.35 -13.18
C GLY A 448 -10.04 -1.89 -13.83
N ARG A 449 -9.12 -2.82 -14.00
CA ARG A 449 -7.93 -2.59 -14.82
C ARG A 449 -8.32 -2.55 -16.30
N ALA A 450 -7.68 -1.72 -17.08
CA ALA A 450 -7.93 -1.60 -18.53
C ALA A 450 -7.68 -2.93 -19.27
N ASP A 451 -6.73 -3.74 -18.78
CA ASP A 451 -6.38 -5.07 -19.30
C ASP A 451 -7.27 -6.20 -18.77
N ASP A 452 -8.06 -5.96 -17.73
CA ASP A 452 -9.00 -6.93 -17.15
C ASP A 452 -10.45 -6.77 -17.66
N VAL A 453 -10.76 -5.66 -18.35
CA VAL A 453 -12.11 -5.39 -18.87
C VAL A 453 -12.56 -6.44 -19.88
N ILE A 454 -13.74 -7.02 -19.64
CA ILE A 454 -14.33 -8.06 -20.47
C ILE A 454 -15.13 -7.44 -21.61
N LYS A 455 -14.72 -7.72 -22.85
CA LYS A 455 -15.43 -7.28 -24.06
C LYS A 455 -16.41 -8.39 -24.48
N SER A 456 -17.68 -8.26 -24.09
CA SER A 456 -18.72 -9.24 -24.38
C SER A 456 -19.84 -8.64 -25.21
N SER A 457 -20.08 -9.14 -26.43
CA SER A 457 -21.16 -8.66 -27.32
C SER A 457 -21.17 -7.13 -27.52
N GLY A 458 -19.99 -6.51 -27.60
CA GLY A 458 -19.83 -5.05 -27.72
C GLY A 458 -19.88 -4.28 -26.40
N TYR A 459 -20.25 -4.90 -25.30
CA TYR A 459 -20.22 -4.28 -23.98
C TYR A 459 -18.82 -4.37 -23.35
N ARG A 460 -18.44 -3.33 -22.60
CA ARG A 460 -17.25 -3.30 -21.74
C ARG A 460 -17.69 -3.53 -20.30
N ILE A 461 -17.39 -4.71 -19.75
CA ILE A 461 -17.83 -5.14 -18.42
C ILE A 461 -16.62 -5.11 -17.50
N GLY A 462 -16.69 -4.29 -16.45
CA GLY A 462 -15.66 -4.26 -15.40
C GLY A 462 -15.82 -5.47 -14.48
N PRO A 463 -14.75 -6.23 -14.22
CA PRO A 463 -14.80 -7.35 -13.29
C PRO A 463 -15.36 -6.96 -11.92
N PHE A 464 -14.95 -5.84 -11.37
CA PHE A 464 -15.35 -5.38 -10.05
C PHE A 464 -16.87 -5.16 -9.91
N GLU A 465 -17.52 -4.63 -10.94
CA GLU A 465 -18.97 -4.42 -10.93
C GLU A 465 -19.74 -5.74 -10.72
N VAL A 466 -19.24 -6.83 -11.30
CA VAL A 466 -19.82 -8.17 -11.18
C VAL A 466 -19.45 -8.81 -9.86
N GLU A 467 -18.19 -8.68 -9.43
CA GLU A 467 -17.70 -9.17 -8.13
C GLU A 467 -18.50 -8.54 -6.99
N SER A 468 -18.71 -7.22 -7.01
CA SER A 468 -19.52 -6.51 -6.03
C SER A 468 -20.95 -7.02 -5.97
N ALA A 469 -21.58 -7.26 -7.13
CA ALA A 469 -22.92 -7.82 -7.20
C ALA A 469 -22.97 -9.25 -6.65
N MET A 470 -21.99 -10.11 -6.98
CA MET A 470 -21.88 -11.48 -6.46
C MET A 470 -21.72 -11.50 -4.94
N MET A 471 -20.88 -10.61 -4.39
CA MET A 471 -20.58 -10.52 -2.96
C MET A 471 -21.77 -10.09 -2.09
N THR A 472 -22.85 -9.55 -2.67
CA THR A 472 -24.11 -9.28 -1.93
C THR A 472 -24.94 -10.53 -1.67
N HIS A 473 -24.59 -11.68 -2.26
CA HIS A 473 -25.28 -12.95 -2.01
C HIS A 473 -24.66 -13.68 -0.80
N PRO A 474 -25.46 -14.21 0.16
CA PRO A 474 -24.95 -14.82 1.39
C PRO A 474 -24.09 -16.08 1.17
N ALA A 475 -24.19 -16.72 0.02
CA ALA A 475 -23.37 -17.87 -0.33
C ALA A 475 -21.93 -17.51 -0.69
N VAL A 476 -21.64 -16.24 -1.06
CA VAL A 476 -20.36 -15.83 -1.64
C VAL A 476 -19.46 -15.20 -0.58
N VAL A 477 -18.30 -15.79 -0.35
CA VAL A 477 -17.25 -15.25 0.55
C VAL A 477 -16.24 -14.44 -0.24
N GLU A 478 -15.79 -14.96 -1.39
CA GLU A 478 -14.88 -14.28 -2.31
C GLU A 478 -15.29 -14.61 -3.75
N CYS A 479 -15.03 -13.67 -4.64
CA CYS A 479 -15.31 -13.84 -6.06
C CYS A 479 -14.22 -13.16 -6.91
N ALA A 480 -13.78 -13.86 -7.95
CA ALA A 480 -12.93 -13.31 -8.99
C ALA A 480 -13.63 -13.42 -10.34
N VAL A 481 -13.71 -12.31 -11.07
CA VAL A 481 -14.38 -12.26 -12.37
C VAL A 481 -13.34 -12.08 -13.48
N THR A 482 -13.43 -12.95 -14.49
CA THR A 482 -12.58 -12.96 -15.69
C THR A 482 -13.43 -13.13 -16.95
N GLY A 483 -12.86 -12.81 -18.10
CA GLY A 483 -13.45 -13.15 -19.39
C GLY A 483 -12.94 -14.49 -19.90
N VAL A 484 -13.84 -15.32 -20.41
CA VAL A 484 -13.47 -16.56 -21.12
C VAL A 484 -13.99 -16.49 -22.57
N PRO A 485 -13.27 -17.10 -23.54
CA PRO A 485 -13.67 -17.08 -24.94
C PRO A 485 -15.07 -17.67 -25.18
N ASP A 486 -15.82 -17.07 -26.10
CA ASP A 486 -17.14 -17.54 -26.54
C ASP A 486 -17.24 -17.31 -28.07
N GLU A 487 -17.65 -18.32 -28.81
CA GLU A 487 -17.69 -18.28 -30.28
C GLU A 487 -18.65 -17.22 -30.85
N VAL A 488 -19.71 -16.90 -30.11
CA VAL A 488 -20.75 -15.97 -30.57
C VAL A 488 -20.52 -14.56 -30.04
N ARG A 489 -20.01 -14.42 -28.81
CA ARG A 489 -19.89 -13.15 -28.10
C ARG A 489 -18.47 -12.61 -28.01
N GLY A 490 -17.49 -13.33 -28.57
CA GLY A 490 -16.09 -13.07 -28.40
C GLY A 490 -15.59 -13.48 -27.02
N MET A 491 -16.17 -12.88 -25.96
CA MET A 491 -15.93 -13.29 -24.57
C MET A 491 -17.25 -13.31 -23.79
N VAL A 492 -17.31 -14.14 -22.76
CA VAL A 492 -18.36 -14.12 -21.73
C VAL A 492 -17.76 -13.97 -20.35
N VAL A 493 -18.58 -13.46 -19.44
CA VAL A 493 -18.21 -13.27 -18.04
C VAL A 493 -18.17 -14.62 -17.34
N LYS A 494 -17.03 -14.93 -16.71
CA LYS A 494 -16.85 -16.06 -15.78
C LYS A 494 -16.63 -15.52 -14.38
N ALA A 495 -17.31 -16.13 -13.39
CA ALA A 495 -17.07 -15.90 -11.97
C ALA A 495 -16.47 -17.15 -11.33
N THR A 496 -15.31 -17.02 -10.70
CA THR A 496 -14.69 -18.04 -9.87
C THR A 496 -14.99 -17.67 -8.41
N VAL A 497 -15.71 -18.54 -7.69
CA VAL A 497 -16.39 -18.22 -6.44
C VAL A 497 -15.94 -19.14 -5.32
N VAL A 498 -15.61 -18.55 -4.17
CA VAL A 498 -15.44 -19.26 -2.90
C VAL A 498 -16.74 -19.16 -2.10
N LEU A 499 -17.30 -20.30 -1.75
CA LEU A 499 -18.56 -20.39 -1.00
C LEU A 499 -18.32 -20.32 0.51
N SER A 500 -19.28 -19.76 1.24
CA SER A 500 -19.35 -19.89 2.69
C SER A 500 -19.57 -21.35 3.10
N ASN A 501 -19.12 -21.72 4.30
CA ASN A 501 -19.19 -23.11 4.76
C ASN A 501 -20.62 -23.68 4.75
N GLU A 502 -21.63 -22.85 5.02
CA GLU A 502 -23.04 -23.23 5.01
C GLU A 502 -23.58 -23.56 3.62
N TRP A 503 -22.90 -23.11 2.58
CA TRP A 503 -23.34 -23.26 1.19
C TRP A 503 -22.48 -24.24 0.37
N LYS A 504 -21.38 -24.75 0.92
CA LYS A 504 -20.50 -25.69 0.20
C LYS A 504 -21.21 -26.95 -0.26
N GLU A 505 -22.08 -27.50 0.59
CA GLU A 505 -22.86 -28.71 0.26
C GLU A 505 -23.98 -28.46 -0.80
N LYS A 506 -24.29 -27.18 -1.03
CA LYS A 506 -25.28 -26.76 -2.03
C LYS A 506 -24.64 -26.39 -3.37
N ALA A 507 -23.32 -26.53 -3.50
CA ALA A 507 -22.62 -26.25 -4.75
C ALA A 507 -23.14 -27.12 -5.90
N GLY A 508 -23.67 -26.47 -6.95
CA GLY A 508 -24.24 -27.16 -8.11
C GLY A 508 -25.07 -26.25 -9.01
N ASP A 509 -25.70 -26.81 -10.03
CA ASP A 509 -26.42 -26.06 -11.07
C ASP A 509 -27.54 -25.17 -10.52
N ALA A 510 -28.22 -25.60 -9.45
CA ALA A 510 -29.25 -24.81 -8.80
C ALA A 510 -28.71 -23.51 -8.22
N LEU A 511 -27.59 -23.58 -7.49
CA LEU A 511 -26.92 -22.41 -6.92
C LEU A 511 -26.29 -21.53 -8.01
N ILE A 512 -25.71 -22.11 -9.07
CA ILE A 512 -25.24 -21.36 -10.24
C ILE A 512 -26.35 -20.48 -10.80
N LYS A 513 -27.52 -21.06 -11.03
CA LYS A 513 -28.69 -20.37 -11.57
C LYS A 513 -29.21 -19.28 -10.62
N GLU A 514 -29.19 -19.55 -9.32
CA GLU A 514 -29.57 -18.59 -8.28
C GLU A 514 -28.64 -17.39 -8.29
N LEU A 515 -27.30 -17.59 -8.30
CA LEU A 515 -26.29 -16.54 -8.37
C LEU A 515 -26.38 -15.73 -9.67
N GLN A 516 -26.58 -16.39 -10.82
CA GLN A 516 -26.81 -15.71 -12.11
C GLN A 516 -28.03 -14.80 -12.05
N ASN A 517 -29.13 -15.28 -11.49
CA ASN A 517 -30.35 -14.48 -11.35
C ASN A 517 -30.20 -13.37 -10.32
N HIS A 518 -29.40 -13.60 -9.27
CA HIS A 518 -29.10 -12.59 -8.29
C HIS A 518 -28.35 -11.40 -8.96
N VAL A 519 -27.29 -11.67 -9.72
CA VAL A 519 -26.55 -10.63 -10.44
C VAL A 519 -27.43 -9.86 -11.41
N LYS A 520 -28.31 -10.54 -12.16
CA LYS A 520 -29.26 -9.87 -13.06
C LYS A 520 -30.25 -8.92 -12.35
N ARG A 521 -30.52 -9.15 -11.07
CA ARG A 521 -31.40 -8.28 -10.27
C ARG A 521 -30.67 -7.11 -9.65
N VAL A 522 -29.40 -7.32 -9.28
CA VAL A 522 -28.59 -6.34 -8.55
C VAL A 522 -27.88 -5.37 -9.50
N THR A 523 -27.55 -5.81 -10.72
CA THR A 523 -26.88 -4.99 -11.74
C THR A 523 -27.52 -5.20 -13.11
N ALA A 524 -26.98 -4.52 -14.15
CA ALA A 524 -27.50 -4.64 -15.50
C ALA A 524 -27.45 -6.09 -16.01
N PRO A 525 -28.54 -6.62 -16.60
CA PRO A 525 -28.66 -8.03 -16.97
C PRO A 525 -27.55 -8.57 -17.87
N TYR A 526 -26.94 -7.75 -18.73
CA TYR A 526 -25.87 -8.19 -19.63
C TYR A 526 -24.55 -8.50 -18.91
N LYS A 527 -24.40 -8.07 -17.65
CA LYS A 527 -23.19 -8.27 -16.82
C LYS A 527 -23.14 -9.62 -16.12
N TYR A 528 -24.25 -10.38 -16.05
CA TYR A 528 -24.28 -11.63 -15.27
C TYR A 528 -23.23 -12.64 -15.75
N PRO A 529 -22.58 -13.38 -14.84
CA PRO A 529 -21.62 -14.40 -15.21
C PRO A 529 -22.33 -15.59 -15.88
N ARG A 530 -21.92 -15.89 -17.12
CA ARG A 530 -22.47 -17.05 -17.85
C ARG A 530 -21.82 -18.35 -17.41
N VAL A 531 -20.60 -18.27 -16.92
CA VAL A 531 -19.85 -19.37 -16.34
C VAL A 531 -19.62 -19.06 -14.88
N ILE A 532 -19.93 -20.00 -14.00
CA ILE A 532 -19.59 -19.92 -12.57
C ILE A 532 -18.86 -21.21 -12.20
N GLU A 533 -17.71 -21.05 -11.56
CA GLU A 533 -16.88 -22.13 -11.04
C GLU A 533 -16.73 -21.95 -9.52
N PHE A 534 -17.00 -23.02 -8.76
CA PHE A 534 -16.76 -23.03 -7.33
C PHE A 534 -15.37 -23.58 -7.03
N VAL A 535 -14.63 -22.91 -6.17
CA VAL A 535 -13.27 -23.27 -5.74
C VAL A 535 -13.15 -23.15 -4.22
N ASP A 536 -12.18 -23.83 -3.64
CA ASP A 536 -11.89 -23.72 -2.21
C ASP A 536 -11.17 -22.41 -1.86
N GLU A 537 -10.32 -21.93 -2.77
CA GLU A 537 -9.58 -20.67 -2.62
C GLU A 537 -9.29 -20.02 -3.98
N LEU A 538 -9.15 -18.71 -3.99
CA LEU A 538 -8.70 -17.96 -5.16
C LEU A 538 -7.17 -17.82 -5.19
N PRO A 539 -6.53 -17.86 -6.37
CA PRO A 539 -5.11 -17.56 -6.49
C PRO A 539 -4.87 -16.10 -6.12
N LYS A 540 -3.95 -15.88 -5.20
CA LYS A 540 -3.63 -14.55 -4.69
C LYS A 540 -2.16 -14.24 -4.85
N THR A 541 -1.86 -12.96 -5.02
CA THR A 541 -0.49 -12.46 -4.87
C THR A 541 -0.08 -12.60 -3.41
N ILE A 542 1.21 -12.51 -3.17
CA ILE A 542 1.77 -12.44 -1.83
C ILE A 542 1.16 -11.29 -1.00
N SER A 543 0.66 -10.23 -1.65
CA SER A 543 -0.05 -9.11 -1.02
C SER A 543 -1.55 -9.36 -0.75
N GLY A 544 -2.07 -10.54 -1.10
CA GLY A 544 -3.49 -10.90 -0.94
C GLY A 544 -4.39 -10.49 -2.10
N LYS A 545 -3.86 -9.83 -3.14
CA LYS A 545 -4.63 -9.45 -4.33
C LYS A 545 -4.89 -10.65 -5.23
N ILE A 546 -6.09 -10.77 -5.77
CA ILE A 546 -6.49 -11.85 -6.68
C ILE A 546 -5.66 -11.80 -7.97
N ARG A 547 -5.07 -12.95 -8.34
CA ARG A 547 -4.28 -13.13 -9.56
C ARG A 547 -5.17 -13.56 -10.73
N ARG A 548 -5.91 -12.62 -11.32
CA ARG A 548 -6.80 -12.92 -12.46
C ARG A 548 -6.05 -13.48 -13.67
N VAL A 549 -4.77 -13.14 -13.85
CA VAL A 549 -3.92 -13.72 -14.90
C VAL A 549 -3.84 -15.23 -14.75
N GLU A 550 -3.61 -15.73 -13.54
CA GLU A 550 -3.50 -17.16 -13.28
C GLU A 550 -4.83 -17.90 -13.52
N ILE A 551 -5.96 -17.27 -13.16
CA ILE A 551 -7.28 -17.81 -13.50
C ILE A 551 -7.46 -17.90 -15.02
N ARG A 552 -7.12 -16.83 -15.76
CA ARG A 552 -7.19 -16.80 -17.23
C ARG A 552 -6.27 -17.82 -17.91
N GLU A 553 -5.08 -18.06 -17.38
CA GLU A 553 -4.14 -19.05 -17.90
C GLU A 553 -4.64 -20.48 -17.68
N ARG A 554 -5.26 -20.73 -16.52
CA ARG A 554 -5.90 -22.03 -16.24
C ARG A 554 -7.07 -22.29 -17.19
N ASP A 555 -7.85 -21.26 -17.53
CA ASP A 555 -9.00 -21.36 -18.43
C ASP A 555 -8.62 -21.51 -19.90
N LYS A 556 -7.36 -21.29 -20.29
CA LYS A 556 -6.83 -21.53 -21.65
C LYS A 556 -6.34 -22.96 -21.87
N LYS A 557 -6.11 -23.72 -20.79
CA LYS A 557 -5.68 -25.13 -20.83
C LYS A 557 -6.91 -26.05 -20.88
#